data_de32a6ed08c5a961b160339bdffce8b8
#
_entry.id   de32a6ed08c5a961b160339bdffce8b8
#
_cell.length_a   1.000
_cell.length_b   1.000
_cell.length_c   1.000
_cell.angle_alpha   90.00
_cell.angle_beta   90.00
_cell.angle_gamma   90.00
#
_symmetry.space_group_name_H-M   'P 1'
#
loop_
_entity.id
_entity.type
_entity.pdbx_description
1 polymer ?
#
loop_
_entity_poly.entity_id
_entity_poly.type
_entity_poly.pdbx_seq_one_letter_code
_entity_poly.pdbx_strand_id
1 'polypeptide(L)'
;MPRITLSCQLLSTPSLASDRIFEPILRPVMPELNTLRGIAVLMVLVYHAFYWSIDLSMFAPAKRLFLTAAWTGRLGVNLFFVLSGFLITGLLVDTKTRQDYYKRFYIRRSLRILPAFLLTLVVLLAVRAAPLNFVLLSAAYLANLTPLFGVAIAYPVLWSLAVEEHFYLVWPAVVRRLSNRAIAAVCVSIVALSPITRLISFFVARRKGWVSYEIFDYTWNSADGLACGALLAIFLRECRPSRKTIARLTGLLVVLAIVIWTVGLPFGIFSRHLPVGAALQIVPWNFGFVALIGFSLLLGSSPRRRWSRSPVLEFFGDISYGLYLYHLLILNGLGWLDYHGFFANLHFPLFLGLWIRFGLLLGLSVLAAYLSGRYLEQPILHLKDRWT
;
A
#
# COMPACT_ATOMS: atom_id res chain seq x y z
N MET A 1 14.23 32.37 17.34
CA MET A 1 13.56 31.37 16.46
C MET A 1 12.07 31.43 16.75
N PRO A 2 11.20 31.81 15.81
CA PRO A 2 9.77 31.88 16.04
C PRO A 2 9.23 30.44 16.21
N ARG A 3 8.49 30.23 17.30
CA ARG A 3 7.77 28.97 17.57
C ARG A 3 6.68 28.83 16.52
N ILE A 4 6.80 27.83 15.61
CA ILE A 4 5.68 27.36 14.80
C ILE A 4 4.73 26.64 15.75
N THR A 5 3.84 27.39 16.37
CA THR A 5 2.68 26.88 17.08
C THR A 5 1.66 26.47 16.01
N LEU A 6 1.59 25.17 15.67
CA LEU A 6 0.40 24.58 15.07
C LEU A 6 -0.75 24.77 16.09
N SER A 7 -1.38 25.94 16.06
CA SER A 7 -2.52 26.22 16.92
C SER A 7 -3.74 25.52 16.33
N CYS A 8 -4.09 24.36 16.89
CA CYS A 8 -5.38 23.71 16.65
C CYS A 8 -6.59 24.58 17.04
N GLN A 9 -6.35 25.75 17.60
CA GLN A 9 -7.41 26.66 18.09
C GLN A 9 -8.25 27.32 17.00
N LEU A 10 -7.82 27.36 15.76
CA LEU A 10 -8.57 28.02 14.67
C LEU A 10 -9.69 27.15 14.05
N LEU A 11 -9.88 25.90 14.49
CA LEU A 11 -10.77 24.94 13.83
C LEU A 11 -11.89 24.37 14.71
N SER A 12 -12.06 24.82 15.95
CA SER A 12 -13.09 24.30 16.86
C SER A 12 -14.17 25.33 17.14
N THR A 13 -15.26 25.31 16.39
CA THR A 13 -16.56 25.80 16.84
C THR A 13 -17.49 24.60 17.06
N PRO A 14 -18.01 24.39 18.29
CA PRO A 14 -18.98 23.30 18.52
C PRO A 14 -20.35 23.69 17.97
N SER A 15 -20.80 22.98 16.94
CA SER A 15 -22.18 23.02 16.48
C SER A 15 -22.96 21.90 17.19
N LEU A 16 -23.68 22.25 18.23
CA LEU A 16 -24.31 21.30 19.18
C LEU A 16 -25.59 20.62 18.69
N ALA A 17 -26.12 20.89 17.49
CA ALA A 17 -27.47 20.45 17.13
C ALA A 17 -27.58 19.37 16.04
N SER A 18 -26.51 19.18 15.19
CA SER A 18 -26.61 18.23 14.07
C SER A 18 -25.82 16.90 14.27
N ASP A 19 -25.05 16.77 15.33
CA ASP A 19 -24.10 15.65 15.51
C ASP A 19 -24.71 14.37 16.11
N ARG A 20 -25.97 14.37 16.52
CA ARG A 20 -26.64 13.21 17.14
C ARG A 20 -26.94 12.05 16.16
N ILE A 21 -26.88 12.28 14.86
CA ILE A 21 -27.21 11.27 13.82
C ILE A 21 -25.93 10.55 13.32
N PHE A 22 -24.76 11.08 13.60
CA PHE A 22 -23.50 10.56 13.08
C PHE A 22 -22.70 9.82 14.15
N GLU A 23 -22.21 8.64 13.80
CA GLU A 23 -21.25 7.91 14.64
C GLU A 23 -19.89 8.67 14.71
N PRO A 24 -19.06 8.43 15.77
CA PRO A 24 -17.70 8.95 15.81
C PRO A 24 -16.91 8.57 14.55
N ILE A 25 -16.04 9.45 14.09
CA ILE A 25 -15.23 9.22 12.88
C ILE A 25 -14.25 8.09 13.11
N LEU A 26 -13.57 8.07 14.26
CA LEU A 26 -12.71 6.97 14.68
C LEU A 26 -13.53 5.99 15.53
N ARG A 27 -13.60 4.75 15.07
CA ARG A 27 -14.34 3.66 15.71
C ARG A 27 -13.43 2.46 15.93
N PRO A 28 -13.75 1.57 16.88
CA PRO A 28 -12.98 0.34 17.07
C PRO A 28 -12.92 -0.54 15.81
N VAL A 29 -13.99 -0.54 15.02
CA VAL A 29 -14.09 -1.26 13.75
C VAL A 29 -14.49 -0.27 12.66
N MET A 30 -13.70 -0.21 11.59
CA MET A 30 -13.87 0.66 10.43
C MET A 30 -13.89 -0.16 9.14
N PRO A 31 -15.03 -0.82 8.80
CA PRO A 31 -15.12 -1.74 7.67
C PRO A 31 -14.82 -1.07 6.32
N GLU A 32 -15.10 0.23 6.20
CA GLU A 32 -14.75 1.02 5.01
C GLU A 32 -13.25 1.00 4.68
N LEU A 33 -12.38 0.88 5.69
CA LEU A 33 -10.94 0.75 5.45
C LEU A 33 -10.59 -0.65 4.93
N ASN A 34 -11.36 -1.67 5.32
CA ASN A 34 -11.20 -3.01 4.75
C ASN A 34 -11.68 -3.07 3.30
N THR A 35 -12.77 -2.34 2.97
CA THR A 35 -13.18 -2.11 1.57
C THR A 35 -12.04 -1.48 0.74
N LEU A 36 -11.34 -0.46 1.28
CA LEU A 36 -10.20 0.15 0.58
C LEU A 36 -9.02 -0.83 0.39
N ARG A 37 -8.78 -1.73 1.34
CA ARG A 37 -7.78 -2.79 1.19
C ARG A 37 -8.15 -3.76 0.07
N GLY A 38 -9.44 -4.09 -0.06
CA GLY A 38 -9.96 -4.91 -1.16
C GLY A 38 -9.75 -4.21 -2.51
N ILE A 39 -10.03 -2.92 -2.61
CA ILE A 39 -9.74 -2.13 -3.81
C ILE A 39 -8.24 -2.17 -4.12
N ALA A 40 -7.39 -1.92 -3.13
CA ALA A 40 -5.94 -1.86 -3.30
C ALA A 40 -5.35 -3.17 -3.85
N VAL A 41 -5.77 -4.34 -3.33
CA VAL A 41 -5.28 -5.63 -3.83
C VAL A 41 -5.78 -5.92 -5.23
N LEU A 42 -7.04 -5.62 -5.55
CA LEU A 42 -7.58 -5.80 -6.89
C LEU A 42 -6.89 -4.90 -7.92
N MET A 43 -6.56 -3.66 -7.55
CA MET A 43 -5.74 -2.77 -8.38
C MET A 43 -4.40 -3.42 -8.72
N VAL A 44 -3.72 -4.02 -7.75
CA VAL A 44 -2.43 -4.70 -7.96
C VAL A 44 -2.59 -5.91 -8.89
N LEU A 45 -3.65 -6.72 -8.73
CA LEU A 45 -3.92 -7.85 -9.62
C LEU A 45 -4.17 -7.40 -11.06
N VAL A 46 -4.98 -6.36 -11.25
CA VAL A 46 -5.25 -5.78 -12.58
C VAL A 46 -3.95 -5.29 -13.24
N TYR A 47 -3.07 -4.62 -12.50
CA TYR A 47 -1.78 -4.18 -13.00
C TYR A 47 -0.93 -5.34 -13.50
N HIS A 48 -0.76 -6.39 -12.71
CA HIS A 48 0.07 -7.53 -13.08
C HIS A 48 -0.55 -8.36 -14.21
N ALA A 49 -1.88 -8.48 -14.26
CA ALA A 49 -2.57 -9.24 -15.30
C ALA A 49 -2.60 -8.55 -16.67
N PHE A 50 -2.75 -7.21 -16.70
CA PHE A 50 -3.05 -6.48 -17.93
C PHE A 50 -1.97 -5.49 -18.38
N TYR A 51 -0.93 -5.27 -17.57
CA TYR A 51 0.12 -4.31 -17.93
C TYR A 51 1.53 -4.85 -17.79
N TRP A 52 1.85 -5.59 -16.72
CA TRP A 52 3.23 -5.91 -16.31
C TRP A 52 4.08 -6.59 -17.40
N SER A 53 3.52 -7.54 -18.15
CA SER A 53 4.25 -8.33 -19.15
C SER A 53 3.58 -8.30 -20.53
N ILE A 54 2.83 -7.24 -20.84
CA ILE A 54 2.05 -7.16 -22.07
C ILE A 54 2.69 -6.17 -23.03
N ASP A 55 2.94 -6.61 -24.26
CA ASP A 55 3.32 -5.71 -25.35
C ASP A 55 2.09 -4.97 -25.87
N LEU A 56 2.00 -3.68 -25.51
CA LEU A 56 0.87 -2.83 -25.87
C LEU A 56 0.79 -2.58 -27.39
N SER A 57 1.88 -2.73 -28.13
CA SER A 57 1.91 -2.51 -29.58
C SER A 57 1.03 -3.50 -30.35
N MET A 58 0.81 -4.68 -29.77
CA MET A 58 -0.01 -5.74 -30.38
C MET A 58 -1.52 -5.47 -30.37
N PHE A 59 -1.98 -4.37 -29.75
CA PHE A 59 -3.39 -4.10 -29.55
C PHE A 59 -3.87 -2.83 -30.28
N ALA A 60 -5.11 -2.86 -30.76
CA ALA A 60 -5.80 -1.70 -31.33
C ALA A 60 -5.92 -0.55 -30.30
N PRO A 61 -6.04 0.73 -30.74
CA PRO A 61 -5.99 1.91 -29.84
C PRO A 61 -6.94 1.85 -28.64
N ALA A 62 -8.20 1.43 -28.83
CA ALA A 62 -9.17 1.34 -27.73
C ALA A 62 -8.77 0.31 -26.66
N LYS A 63 -8.26 -0.86 -27.06
CA LYS A 63 -7.77 -1.90 -26.16
C LYS A 63 -6.48 -1.44 -25.46
N ARG A 64 -5.61 -0.75 -26.20
CA ARG A 64 -4.38 -0.15 -25.66
C ARG A 64 -4.69 0.87 -24.58
N LEU A 65 -5.73 1.70 -24.75
CA LEU A 65 -6.14 2.65 -23.71
C LEU A 65 -6.52 1.95 -22.40
N PHE A 66 -7.30 0.86 -22.46
CA PHE A 66 -7.65 0.05 -21.30
C PHE A 66 -6.39 -0.54 -20.64
N LEU A 67 -5.50 -1.15 -21.42
CA LEU A 67 -4.27 -1.76 -20.91
C LEU A 67 -3.34 -0.71 -20.30
N THR A 68 -3.25 0.48 -20.89
CA THR A 68 -2.50 1.61 -20.34
C THR A 68 -3.13 2.11 -19.02
N ALA A 69 -4.46 2.15 -18.92
CA ALA A 69 -5.13 2.49 -17.67
C ALA A 69 -4.85 1.47 -16.56
N ALA A 70 -4.69 0.19 -16.91
CA ALA A 70 -4.31 -0.86 -15.94
C ALA A 70 -2.96 -0.60 -15.24
N TRP A 71 -2.07 0.21 -15.85
CA TRP A 71 -0.83 0.67 -15.21
C TRP A 71 -1.08 1.38 -13.86
N THR A 72 -2.20 2.10 -13.72
CA THR A 72 -2.54 2.76 -12.44
C THR A 72 -2.78 1.76 -11.32
N GLY A 73 -3.04 0.49 -11.63
CA GLY A 73 -3.24 -0.55 -10.63
C GLY A 73 -2.03 -0.78 -9.71
N ARG A 74 -0.81 -0.49 -10.18
CA ARG A 74 0.40 -0.52 -9.33
C ARG A 74 0.30 0.40 -8.10
N LEU A 75 -0.51 1.46 -8.19
CA LEU A 75 -0.75 2.42 -7.12
C LEU A 75 -1.53 1.82 -5.95
N GLY A 76 -2.11 0.62 -6.11
CA GLY A 76 -2.69 -0.15 -5.01
C GLY A 76 -1.70 -0.38 -3.86
N VAL A 77 -0.39 -0.53 -4.16
CA VAL A 77 0.67 -0.60 -3.14
C VAL A 77 0.78 0.70 -2.33
N ASN A 78 0.71 1.85 -3.00
CA ASN A 78 0.74 3.14 -2.30
C ASN A 78 -0.49 3.34 -1.41
N LEU A 79 -1.67 2.89 -1.85
CA LEU A 79 -2.86 2.88 -1.01
C LEU A 79 -2.68 1.99 0.22
N PHE A 80 -2.05 0.80 0.08
CA PHE A 80 -1.68 -0.03 1.23
C PHE A 80 -0.74 0.71 2.19
N PHE A 81 0.28 1.40 1.70
CA PHE A 81 1.20 2.17 2.54
C PHE A 81 0.48 3.26 3.34
N VAL A 82 -0.40 4.05 2.70
CA VAL A 82 -1.16 5.09 3.40
C VAL A 82 -2.10 4.46 4.43
N LEU A 83 -2.78 3.36 4.10
CA LEU A 83 -3.63 2.61 5.04
C LEU A 83 -2.83 2.03 6.22
N SER A 84 -1.66 1.44 5.96
CA SER A 84 -0.77 0.88 6.98
C SER A 84 -0.26 1.98 7.90
N GLY A 85 0.21 3.10 7.34
CA GLY A 85 0.62 4.26 8.13
C GLY A 85 -0.48 4.77 9.05
N PHE A 86 -1.71 4.89 8.54
CA PHE A 86 -2.88 5.32 9.30
C PHE A 86 -3.26 4.34 10.42
N LEU A 87 -3.41 3.06 10.09
CA LEU A 87 -3.88 2.04 11.04
C LEU A 87 -2.85 1.75 12.13
N ILE A 88 -1.58 1.59 11.75
CA ILE A 88 -0.52 1.25 12.68
C ILE A 88 -0.21 2.42 13.60
N THR A 89 -0.08 3.65 13.08
CA THR A 89 0.14 4.82 13.93
C THR A 89 -1.02 5.04 14.87
N GLY A 90 -2.25 4.88 14.39
CA GLY A 90 -3.44 4.96 15.22
C GLY A 90 -3.41 3.98 16.37
N LEU A 91 -3.18 2.69 16.08
CA LEU A 91 -3.08 1.65 17.10
C LEU A 91 -1.99 1.95 18.12
N LEU A 92 -0.81 2.36 17.67
CA LEU A 92 0.34 2.65 18.52
C LEU A 92 0.11 3.86 19.42
N VAL A 93 -0.52 4.92 18.92
CA VAL A 93 -0.89 6.10 19.72
C VAL A 93 -1.93 5.72 20.78
N ASP A 94 -2.97 4.97 20.40
CA ASP A 94 -4.05 4.56 21.31
C ASP A 94 -3.56 3.60 22.42
N THR A 95 -2.47 2.87 22.17
CA THR A 95 -1.90 1.90 23.12
C THR A 95 -0.60 2.37 23.79
N LYS A 96 -0.20 3.61 23.55
CA LYS A 96 1.11 4.16 23.94
C LYS A 96 1.46 3.99 25.43
N THR A 97 0.48 4.07 26.32
CA THR A 97 0.68 4.00 27.79
C THR A 97 0.75 2.58 28.34
N ARG A 98 0.44 1.55 27.53
CA ARG A 98 0.42 0.15 28.00
C ARG A 98 1.82 -0.34 28.35
N GLN A 99 1.90 -1.18 29.41
CA GLN A 99 3.16 -1.83 29.81
C GLN A 99 3.60 -2.88 28.81
N ASP A 100 2.65 -3.62 28.20
CA ASP A 100 2.86 -4.67 27.22
C ASP A 100 2.97 -4.16 25.77
N TYR A 101 3.13 -2.84 25.57
CA TYR A 101 3.09 -2.13 24.30
C TYR A 101 3.89 -2.81 23.16
N TYR A 102 5.20 -3.00 23.37
CA TYR A 102 6.08 -3.61 22.36
C TYR A 102 5.75 -5.09 22.15
N LYS A 103 5.65 -5.85 23.25
CA LYS A 103 5.37 -7.29 23.19
C LYS A 103 4.09 -7.56 22.43
N ARG A 104 3.01 -6.86 22.78
CA ARG A 104 1.70 -7.00 22.15
C ARG A 104 1.72 -6.66 20.67
N PHE A 105 2.39 -5.57 20.31
CA PHE A 105 2.49 -5.14 18.90
C PHE A 105 3.25 -6.17 18.07
N TYR A 106 4.47 -6.52 18.46
CA TYR A 106 5.32 -7.41 17.66
C TYR A 106 4.77 -8.82 17.58
N ILE A 107 4.28 -9.41 18.68
CA ILE A 107 3.71 -10.76 18.65
C ILE A 107 2.50 -10.81 17.69
N ARG A 108 1.56 -9.89 17.82
CA ARG A 108 0.36 -9.87 16.97
C ARG A 108 0.72 -9.66 15.50
N ARG A 109 1.72 -8.85 15.22
CA ARG A 109 2.17 -8.59 13.87
C ARG A 109 2.90 -9.79 13.27
N SER A 110 3.83 -10.39 14.00
CA SER A 110 4.55 -11.59 13.58
C SER A 110 3.60 -12.75 13.31
N LEU A 111 2.66 -13.03 14.21
CA LEU A 111 1.68 -14.12 14.01
C LEU A 111 0.77 -13.88 12.79
N ARG A 112 0.55 -12.63 12.38
CA ARG A 112 -0.25 -12.30 11.20
C ARG A 112 0.54 -12.40 9.90
N ILE A 113 1.84 -12.07 9.91
CA ILE A 113 2.64 -11.89 8.69
C ILE A 113 3.47 -13.13 8.40
N LEU A 114 4.20 -13.65 9.39
CA LEU A 114 5.20 -14.70 9.19
C LEU A 114 4.64 -15.98 8.56
N PRO A 115 3.45 -16.50 8.91
CA PRO A 115 3.01 -17.79 8.38
C PRO A 115 2.92 -17.81 6.84
N ALA A 116 2.19 -16.87 6.24
CA ALA A 116 2.04 -16.80 4.80
C ALA A 116 3.34 -16.33 4.11
N PHE A 117 4.10 -15.45 4.74
CA PHE A 117 5.40 -15.00 4.24
C PHE A 117 6.39 -16.14 4.14
N LEU A 118 6.59 -16.92 5.20
CA LEU A 118 7.50 -18.06 5.19
C LEU A 118 7.06 -19.14 4.22
N LEU A 119 5.74 -19.42 4.13
CA LEU A 119 5.21 -20.32 3.11
C LEU A 119 5.59 -19.84 1.71
N THR A 120 5.44 -18.53 1.43
CA THR A 120 5.84 -17.96 0.14
C THR A 120 7.32 -18.20 -0.17
N LEU A 121 8.21 -17.95 0.80
CA LEU A 121 9.65 -18.17 0.63
C LEU A 121 9.99 -19.64 0.38
N VAL A 122 9.35 -20.55 1.11
CA VAL A 122 9.53 -22.00 0.91
C VAL A 122 9.06 -22.41 -0.49
N VAL A 123 7.89 -21.92 -0.94
CA VAL A 123 7.39 -22.23 -2.28
C VAL A 123 8.33 -21.67 -3.34
N LEU A 124 8.81 -20.44 -3.22
CA LEU A 124 9.77 -19.84 -4.18
C LEU A 124 11.02 -20.70 -4.35
N LEU A 125 11.55 -21.28 -3.28
CA LEU A 125 12.69 -22.19 -3.33
C LEU A 125 12.30 -23.54 -3.95
N ALA A 126 11.19 -24.11 -3.53
CA ALA A 126 10.75 -25.45 -3.97
C ALA A 126 10.48 -25.50 -5.48
N VAL A 127 9.86 -24.44 -6.02
CA VAL A 127 9.59 -24.33 -7.47
C VAL A 127 10.73 -23.65 -8.23
N ARG A 128 11.85 -23.35 -7.58
CA ARG A 128 13.02 -22.64 -8.14
C ARG A 128 12.67 -21.30 -8.82
N ALA A 129 11.65 -20.61 -8.33
CA ALA A 129 11.22 -19.32 -8.86
C ALA A 129 12.14 -18.16 -8.39
N ALA A 130 12.97 -18.38 -7.37
CA ALA A 130 13.93 -17.40 -6.89
C ALA A 130 15.23 -18.08 -6.41
N PRO A 131 16.40 -17.46 -6.60
CA PRO A 131 17.67 -17.97 -6.11
C PRO A 131 17.77 -17.85 -4.58
N LEU A 132 18.57 -18.72 -3.96
CA LEU A 132 18.72 -18.79 -2.51
C LEU A 132 19.16 -17.47 -1.88
N ASN A 133 20.10 -16.76 -2.49
CA ASN A 133 20.59 -15.46 -1.99
C ASN A 133 19.46 -14.42 -1.92
N PHE A 134 18.57 -14.37 -2.93
CA PHE A 134 17.39 -13.51 -2.90
C PHE A 134 16.43 -13.91 -1.75
N VAL A 135 16.19 -15.21 -1.58
CA VAL A 135 15.29 -15.70 -0.53
C VAL A 135 15.84 -15.43 0.87
N LEU A 136 17.16 -15.59 1.08
CA LEU A 136 17.80 -15.27 2.37
C LEU A 136 17.72 -13.78 2.70
N LEU A 137 17.98 -12.89 1.73
CA LEU A 137 17.82 -11.45 1.91
C LEU A 137 16.36 -11.10 2.16
N SER A 138 15.43 -11.74 1.45
CA SER A 138 13.99 -11.54 1.66
C SER A 138 13.55 -11.99 3.06
N ALA A 139 14.06 -13.11 3.57
CA ALA A 139 13.77 -13.59 4.92
C ALA A 139 14.24 -12.60 6.00
N ALA A 140 15.27 -11.80 5.71
CA ALA A 140 15.74 -10.69 6.54
C ALA A 140 14.99 -9.36 6.25
N TYR A 141 13.90 -9.40 5.47
CA TYR A 141 13.16 -8.22 4.99
C TYR A 141 14.00 -7.22 4.16
N LEU A 142 15.03 -7.70 3.46
CA LEU A 142 15.89 -6.89 2.60
C LEU A 142 15.55 -7.04 1.10
N ALA A 143 14.37 -7.57 0.76
CA ALA A 143 13.96 -7.80 -0.63
C ALA A 143 14.01 -6.54 -1.50
N ASN A 144 13.71 -5.37 -0.93
CA ASN A 144 13.77 -4.07 -1.61
C ASN A 144 15.19 -3.50 -1.71
N LEU A 145 16.17 -4.07 -1.03
CA LEU A 145 17.56 -3.61 -0.99
C LEU A 145 18.50 -4.60 -1.69
N THR A 146 17.98 -5.70 -2.26
CA THR A 146 18.80 -6.73 -2.91
C THR A 146 19.73 -6.19 -4.01
N PRO A 147 19.36 -5.14 -4.80
CA PRO A 147 20.28 -4.57 -5.78
C PRO A 147 21.55 -3.98 -5.16
N LEU A 148 21.52 -3.51 -3.91
CA LEU A 148 22.70 -3.02 -3.20
C LEU A 148 23.71 -4.14 -2.89
N PHE A 149 23.24 -5.40 -2.87
CA PHE A 149 24.07 -6.60 -2.69
C PHE A 149 24.41 -7.30 -3.99
N GLY A 150 24.10 -6.68 -5.15
CA GLY A 150 24.30 -7.29 -6.47
C GLY A 150 23.35 -8.47 -6.76
N VAL A 151 22.23 -8.57 -6.06
CA VAL A 151 21.23 -9.62 -6.24
C VAL A 151 20.01 -9.03 -6.94
N ALA A 152 19.64 -9.61 -8.09
CA ALA A 152 18.43 -9.19 -8.81
C ALA A 152 17.15 -9.50 -8.04
N ILE A 153 16.14 -8.65 -8.22
CA ILE A 153 14.82 -8.86 -7.62
C ILE A 153 14.11 -10.00 -8.37
N ALA A 154 14.06 -11.18 -7.76
CA ALA A 154 13.46 -12.36 -8.36
C ALA A 154 11.95 -12.44 -8.16
N TYR A 155 11.42 -11.88 -7.07
CA TYR A 155 9.99 -11.86 -6.74
C TYR A 155 9.57 -10.47 -6.29
N PRO A 156 9.13 -9.61 -7.24
CA PRO A 156 8.96 -8.17 -7.01
C PRO A 156 8.03 -7.81 -5.86
N VAL A 157 6.94 -8.54 -5.63
CA VAL A 157 5.96 -8.18 -4.58
C VAL A 157 6.56 -8.11 -3.17
N LEU A 158 7.71 -8.73 -2.91
CA LEU A 158 8.35 -8.71 -1.58
C LEU A 158 9.01 -7.37 -1.24
N TRP A 159 9.27 -6.49 -2.23
CA TRP A 159 9.87 -5.19 -1.94
C TRP A 159 8.98 -4.32 -1.03
N SER A 160 7.69 -4.29 -1.31
CA SER A 160 6.75 -3.45 -0.55
C SER A 160 6.52 -3.99 0.86
N LEU A 161 6.51 -5.32 1.02
CA LEU A 161 6.46 -5.94 2.34
C LEU A 161 7.70 -5.58 3.16
N ALA A 162 8.90 -5.57 2.55
CA ALA A 162 10.12 -5.14 3.23
C ALA A 162 10.02 -3.68 3.71
N VAL A 163 9.51 -2.76 2.88
CA VAL A 163 9.27 -1.36 3.26
C VAL A 163 8.33 -1.26 4.47
N GLU A 164 7.23 -2.02 4.46
CA GLU A 164 6.29 -2.04 5.59
C GLU A 164 6.93 -2.60 6.85
N GLU A 165 7.71 -3.69 6.75
CA GLU A 165 8.35 -4.31 7.92
C GLU A 165 9.45 -3.42 8.50
N HIS A 166 10.20 -2.68 7.68
CA HIS A 166 11.12 -1.64 8.19
C HIS A 166 10.37 -0.58 9.01
N PHE A 167 9.21 -0.15 8.51
CA PHE A 167 8.37 0.78 9.27
C PHE A 167 7.86 0.15 10.58
N TYR A 168 7.36 -1.09 10.55
CA TYR A 168 6.88 -1.78 11.76
C TYR A 168 7.97 -2.04 12.80
N LEU A 169 9.21 -2.23 12.36
CA LEU A 169 10.34 -2.43 13.26
C LEU A 169 10.70 -1.14 14.02
N VAL A 170 10.72 0.00 13.33
CA VAL A 170 11.22 1.28 13.89
C VAL A 170 10.09 2.10 14.51
N TRP A 171 8.90 2.11 13.88
CA TRP A 171 7.82 3.04 14.21
C TRP A 171 7.27 2.92 15.63
N PRO A 172 7.14 1.73 16.25
CA PRO A 172 6.72 1.61 17.64
C PRO A 172 7.64 2.35 18.62
N ALA A 173 8.95 2.31 18.37
CA ALA A 173 9.92 3.02 19.20
C ALA A 173 9.81 4.55 19.02
N VAL A 174 9.59 5.02 17.80
CA VAL A 174 9.34 6.44 17.50
C VAL A 174 8.09 6.93 18.22
N VAL A 175 6.96 6.20 18.07
CA VAL A 175 5.69 6.58 18.69
C VAL A 175 5.78 6.54 20.22
N ARG A 176 6.47 5.55 20.79
CA ARG A 176 6.60 5.41 22.26
C ARG A 176 7.39 6.56 22.88
N ARG A 177 8.45 7.01 22.22
CA ARG A 177 9.40 7.99 22.78
C ARG A 177 9.08 9.45 22.49
N LEU A 178 8.42 9.72 21.36
CA LEU A 178 8.17 11.09 20.91
C LEU A 178 6.76 11.57 21.25
N SER A 179 6.60 12.88 21.47
CA SER A 179 5.26 13.50 21.53
C SER A 179 4.57 13.44 20.18
N ASN A 180 3.24 13.52 20.15
CA ASN A 180 2.49 13.46 18.89
C ASN A 180 2.86 14.60 17.93
N ARG A 181 3.23 15.78 18.45
CA ARG A 181 3.78 16.91 17.64
C ARG A 181 5.12 16.53 17.00
N ALA A 182 6.01 15.90 17.76
CA ALA A 182 7.31 15.45 17.24
C ALA A 182 7.14 14.33 16.19
N ILE A 183 6.22 13.40 16.41
CA ILE A 183 5.88 12.37 15.42
C ILE A 183 5.35 13.02 14.12
N ALA A 184 4.46 14.01 14.24
CA ALA A 184 3.97 14.75 13.08
C ALA A 184 5.12 15.47 12.34
N ALA A 185 6.06 16.08 13.05
CA ALA A 185 7.25 16.70 12.44
C ALA A 185 8.12 15.67 11.71
N VAL A 186 8.34 14.48 12.29
CA VAL A 186 9.06 13.37 11.63
C VAL A 186 8.33 12.94 10.35
N CYS A 187 7.00 12.79 10.39
CA CYS A 187 6.23 12.43 9.20
C CYS A 187 6.31 13.50 8.11
N VAL A 188 6.19 14.80 8.48
CA VAL A 188 6.34 15.90 7.52
C VAL A 188 7.74 15.90 6.91
N SER A 189 8.78 15.66 7.71
CA SER A 189 10.16 15.52 7.20
C SER A 189 10.29 14.36 6.21
N ILE A 190 9.71 13.18 6.49
CA ILE A 190 9.73 12.05 5.57
C ILE A 190 9.02 12.42 4.26
N VAL A 191 7.83 13.01 4.32
CA VAL A 191 7.07 13.41 3.12
C VAL A 191 7.84 14.45 2.28
N ALA A 192 8.51 15.41 2.93
CA ALA A 192 9.28 16.43 2.23
C ALA A 192 10.61 15.92 1.66
N LEU A 193 11.27 14.99 2.35
CA LEU A 193 12.56 14.43 1.95
C LEU A 193 12.46 13.33 0.90
N SER A 194 11.36 12.56 0.87
CA SER A 194 11.21 11.43 -0.08
C SER A 194 11.32 11.84 -1.56
N PRO A 195 10.77 12.96 -2.05
CA PRO A 195 11.04 13.44 -3.40
C PRO A 195 12.52 13.74 -3.66
N ILE A 196 13.22 14.27 -2.66
CA ILE A 196 14.66 14.58 -2.75
C ILE A 196 15.48 13.30 -2.81
N THR A 197 15.19 12.32 -1.95
CA THR A 197 15.89 11.02 -1.98
C THR A 197 15.65 10.27 -3.29
N ARG A 198 14.43 10.33 -3.86
CA ARG A 198 14.12 9.80 -5.18
C ARG A 198 14.93 10.48 -6.28
N LEU A 199 15.05 11.79 -6.23
CA LEU A 199 15.85 12.55 -7.20
C LEU A 199 17.33 12.20 -7.12
N ILE A 200 17.89 12.10 -5.91
CA ILE A 200 19.27 11.66 -5.68
C ILE A 200 19.45 10.23 -6.21
N SER A 201 18.55 9.32 -5.84
CA SER A 201 18.58 7.93 -6.29
C SER A 201 18.52 7.83 -7.83
N PHE A 202 17.68 8.64 -8.48
CA PHE A 202 17.59 8.74 -9.93
C PHE A 202 18.94 9.10 -10.59
N PHE A 203 19.62 10.12 -10.10
CA PHE A 203 20.91 10.52 -10.67
C PHE A 203 22.02 9.50 -10.38
N VAL A 204 22.03 8.89 -9.20
CA VAL A 204 22.97 7.82 -8.85
C VAL A 204 22.78 6.61 -9.75
N ALA A 205 21.55 6.16 -9.95
CA ALA A 205 21.25 5.03 -10.82
C ALA A 205 21.65 5.31 -12.28
N ARG A 206 21.33 6.53 -12.77
CA ARG A 206 21.72 6.95 -14.13
C ARG A 206 23.24 6.96 -14.34
N ARG A 207 24.01 7.41 -13.34
CA ARG A 207 25.49 7.37 -13.39
C ARG A 207 26.05 5.95 -13.41
N LYS A 208 25.41 5.01 -12.70
CA LYS A 208 25.85 3.62 -12.57
C LYS A 208 25.28 2.70 -13.65
N GLY A 209 24.44 3.21 -14.56
CA GLY A 209 23.77 2.37 -15.56
C GLY A 209 22.75 1.38 -14.96
N TRP A 210 22.29 1.61 -13.73
CA TRP A 210 21.29 0.75 -13.10
C TRP A 210 19.92 0.96 -13.75
N VAL A 211 19.11 -0.09 -13.81
CA VAL A 211 17.74 0.01 -14.29
C VAL A 211 16.93 0.86 -13.30
N SER A 212 16.34 1.95 -13.80
CA SER A 212 15.72 2.99 -12.99
C SER A 212 14.50 2.54 -12.16
N TYR A 213 13.98 1.34 -12.38
CA TYR A 213 12.79 0.86 -11.67
C TYR A 213 13.08 0.44 -10.22
N GLU A 214 14.23 -0.14 -9.95
CA GLU A 214 14.61 -0.69 -8.65
C GLU A 214 14.84 0.39 -7.59
N ILE A 215 15.23 1.59 -8.00
CA ILE A 215 15.50 2.69 -7.06
C ILE A 215 14.25 3.21 -6.33
N PHE A 216 13.05 3.02 -6.92
CA PHE A 216 11.81 3.47 -6.30
C PHE A 216 11.35 2.55 -5.18
N ASP A 217 11.88 1.33 -5.11
CA ASP A 217 11.49 0.30 -4.15
C ASP A 217 12.24 0.44 -2.81
N TYR A 218 13.27 1.30 -2.75
CA TYR A 218 14.01 1.55 -1.51
C TYR A 218 13.12 2.21 -0.46
N THR A 219 13.30 1.83 0.81
CA THR A 219 12.48 2.29 1.93
C THR A 219 12.42 3.81 2.02
N TRP A 220 13.56 4.50 1.89
CA TRP A 220 13.62 5.98 1.95
C TRP A 220 12.94 6.68 0.78
N ASN A 221 12.71 5.97 -0.33
CA ASN A 221 12.00 6.47 -1.50
C ASN A 221 10.48 6.21 -1.46
N SER A 222 10.02 5.32 -0.56
CA SER A 222 8.63 4.84 -0.51
C SER A 222 7.94 5.10 0.82
N ALA A 223 8.66 5.62 1.83
CA ALA A 223 8.13 5.82 3.18
C ALA A 223 7.11 6.97 3.28
N ASP A 224 7.02 7.85 2.28
CA ASP A 224 6.11 9.00 2.27
C ASP A 224 4.62 8.58 2.30
N GLY A 225 4.23 7.47 1.67
CA GLY A 225 2.88 6.93 1.78
C GLY A 225 2.52 6.56 3.22
N LEU A 226 3.41 5.83 3.91
CA LEU A 226 3.27 5.46 5.33
C LEU A 226 3.20 6.72 6.23
N ALA A 227 4.08 7.71 5.98
CA ALA A 227 4.11 8.96 6.73
C ALA A 227 2.86 9.81 6.51
N CYS A 228 2.31 9.87 5.29
CA CYS A 228 1.04 10.55 4.99
C CYS A 228 -0.13 9.93 5.76
N GLY A 229 -0.21 8.60 5.80
CA GLY A 229 -1.21 7.89 6.60
C GLY A 229 -1.05 8.14 8.11
N ALA A 230 0.19 8.12 8.59
CA ALA A 230 0.53 8.42 9.99
C ALA A 230 0.12 9.84 10.39
N LEU A 231 0.36 10.84 9.52
CA LEU A 231 -0.08 12.23 9.74
C LEU A 231 -1.59 12.33 9.89
N LEU A 232 -2.35 11.66 9.03
CA LEU A 232 -3.81 11.63 9.14
C LEU A 232 -4.25 11.01 10.48
N ALA A 233 -3.61 9.92 10.93
CA ALA A 233 -3.93 9.25 12.19
C ALA A 233 -3.72 10.17 13.40
N ILE A 234 -2.61 10.92 13.42
CA ILE A 234 -2.28 11.88 14.48
C ILE A 234 -3.23 13.06 14.44
N PHE A 235 -3.47 13.64 13.25
CA PHE A 235 -4.37 14.78 13.08
C PHE A 235 -5.77 14.48 13.62
N LEU A 236 -6.34 13.32 13.28
CA LEU A 236 -7.68 12.96 13.75
C LEU A 236 -7.76 12.74 15.27
N ARG A 237 -6.67 12.31 15.92
CA ARG A 237 -6.62 12.05 17.36
C ARG A 237 -6.33 13.30 18.19
N GLU A 238 -5.40 14.11 17.74
CA GLU A 238 -4.98 15.33 18.46
C GLU A 238 -5.98 16.48 18.29
N CYS A 239 -6.33 16.78 17.02
CA CYS A 239 -7.16 17.93 16.72
C CYS A 239 -8.66 17.64 16.84
N ARG A 240 -9.06 16.37 16.81
CA ARG A 240 -10.48 15.93 16.82
C ARG A 240 -11.36 16.81 15.92
N PRO A 241 -11.00 16.94 14.63
CA PRO A 241 -11.60 17.92 13.75
C PRO A 241 -13.07 17.64 13.50
N SER A 242 -13.84 18.69 13.23
CA SER A 242 -15.22 18.56 12.81
C SER A 242 -15.33 17.85 11.46
N ARG A 243 -16.49 17.26 11.17
CA ARG A 243 -16.77 16.63 9.87
C ARG A 243 -16.55 17.60 8.70
N LYS A 244 -16.94 18.87 8.87
CA LYS A 244 -16.72 19.94 7.88
C LYS A 244 -15.23 20.19 7.66
N THR A 245 -14.42 20.16 8.71
CA THR A 245 -12.97 20.32 8.62
C THR A 245 -12.33 19.17 7.85
N ILE A 246 -12.73 17.93 8.11
CA ILE A 246 -12.23 16.77 7.37
C ILE A 246 -12.64 16.85 5.90
N ALA A 247 -13.90 17.19 5.61
CA ALA A 247 -14.37 17.36 4.23
C ALA A 247 -13.59 18.46 3.48
N ARG A 248 -13.28 19.59 4.16
CA ARG A 248 -12.45 20.65 3.56
C ARG A 248 -11.02 20.18 3.33
N LEU A 249 -10.42 19.46 4.30
CA LEU A 249 -9.07 18.92 4.14
C LEU A 249 -9.00 17.92 2.98
N THR A 250 -9.95 17.00 2.88
CA THR A 250 -9.99 16.03 1.77
C THR A 250 -10.15 16.75 0.41
N GLY A 251 -11.02 17.76 0.33
CA GLY A 251 -11.16 18.59 -0.87
C GLY A 251 -9.87 19.32 -1.23
N LEU A 252 -9.20 19.93 -0.25
CA LEU A 252 -7.92 20.60 -0.45
C LEU A 252 -6.83 19.67 -0.95
N LEU A 253 -6.72 18.46 -0.39
CA LEU A 253 -5.73 17.46 -0.81
C LEU A 253 -5.99 16.99 -2.25
N VAL A 254 -7.26 16.82 -2.66
CA VAL A 254 -7.61 16.50 -4.05
C VAL A 254 -7.21 17.65 -4.99
N VAL A 255 -7.54 18.89 -4.64
CA VAL A 255 -7.16 20.07 -5.44
C VAL A 255 -5.63 20.15 -5.55
N LEU A 256 -4.91 19.98 -4.46
CA LEU A 256 -3.44 20.00 -4.45
C LEU A 256 -2.86 18.88 -5.33
N ALA A 257 -3.42 17.68 -5.29
CA ALA A 257 -3.02 16.58 -6.16
C ALA A 257 -3.22 16.95 -7.65
N ILE A 258 -4.37 17.50 -7.99
CA ILE A 258 -4.68 17.96 -9.36
C ILE A 258 -3.72 19.06 -9.81
N VAL A 259 -3.45 20.04 -8.95
CA VAL A 259 -2.52 21.14 -9.24
C VAL A 259 -1.11 20.59 -9.50
N ILE A 260 -0.62 19.67 -8.66
CA ILE A 260 0.71 19.06 -8.84
C ILE A 260 0.76 18.30 -10.18
N TRP A 261 -0.28 17.57 -10.55
CA TRP A 261 -0.34 16.89 -11.85
C TRP A 261 -0.35 17.87 -13.01
N THR A 262 -1.26 18.85 -12.98
CA THR A 262 -1.40 19.81 -14.10
C THR A 262 -0.14 20.63 -14.32
N VAL A 263 0.48 21.12 -13.25
CA VAL A 263 1.76 21.86 -13.31
C VAL A 263 2.91 20.94 -13.73
N GLY A 264 2.90 19.68 -13.29
CA GLY A 264 3.94 18.72 -13.62
C GLY A 264 3.85 18.09 -15.01
N LEU A 265 2.68 18.17 -15.69
CA LEU A 265 2.47 17.60 -17.02
C LEU A 265 3.53 18.04 -18.06
N PRO A 266 3.82 19.34 -18.26
CA PRO A 266 4.83 19.79 -19.21
C PRO A 266 6.24 19.29 -18.88
N PHE A 267 6.50 18.95 -17.63
CA PHE A 267 7.79 18.47 -17.13
C PHE A 267 7.87 16.95 -17.05
N GLY A 268 6.87 16.23 -17.56
CA GLY A 268 6.85 14.76 -17.62
C GLY A 268 6.67 14.08 -16.27
N ILE A 269 5.79 14.58 -15.40
CA ILE A 269 5.53 14.03 -14.05
C ILE A 269 5.12 12.54 -14.08
N PHE A 270 4.55 12.04 -15.17
CA PHE A 270 4.18 10.63 -15.31
C PHE A 270 5.33 9.74 -15.80
N SER A 271 6.47 10.30 -16.21
CA SER A 271 7.62 9.55 -16.69
C SER A 271 8.69 9.38 -15.61
N ARG A 272 8.90 8.17 -15.13
CA ARG A 272 9.99 7.84 -14.21
C ARG A 272 11.39 8.05 -14.80
N HIS A 273 11.48 8.18 -16.13
CA HIS A 273 12.74 8.43 -16.84
C HIS A 273 13.14 9.90 -16.84
N LEU A 274 12.29 10.80 -16.34
CA LEU A 274 12.55 12.23 -16.19
C LEU A 274 12.70 12.60 -14.71
N PRO A 275 13.55 13.58 -14.36
CA PRO A 275 13.81 13.95 -12.96
C PRO A 275 12.56 14.34 -12.18
N VAL A 276 11.65 15.11 -12.82
CA VAL A 276 10.39 15.54 -12.19
C VAL A 276 9.48 14.35 -11.89
N GLY A 277 9.32 13.44 -12.85
CA GLY A 277 8.54 12.23 -12.63
C GLY A 277 9.17 11.29 -11.61
N ALA A 278 10.51 11.14 -11.64
CA ALA A 278 11.23 10.39 -10.64
C ALA A 278 10.96 10.91 -9.22
N ALA A 279 11.00 12.24 -9.03
CA ALA A 279 10.81 12.87 -7.72
C ALA A 279 9.33 12.91 -7.28
N LEU A 280 8.41 13.35 -8.15
CA LEU A 280 7.09 13.81 -7.75
C LEU A 280 5.92 12.90 -8.15
N GLN A 281 6.12 11.88 -9.01
CA GLN A 281 5.03 11.07 -9.56
C GLN A 281 4.09 10.49 -8.48
N ILE A 282 4.61 10.11 -7.33
CA ILE A 282 3.84 9.43 -6.26
C ILE A 282 3.17 10.43 -5.31
N VAL A 283 3.71 11.65 -5.17
CA VAL A 283 3.23 12.63 -4.19
C VAL A 283 1.73 12.95 -4.32
N PRO A 284 1.21 13.31 -5.50
CA PRO A 284 -0.22 13.59 -5.65
C PRO A 284 -1.10 12.37 -5.38
N TRP A 285 -0.64 11.16 -5.69
CA TRP A 285 -1.36 9.94 -5.35
C TRP A 285 -1.46 9.72 -3.84
N ASN A 286 -0.38 9.95 -3.09
CA ASN A 286 -0.42 9.86 -1.64
C ASN A 286 -1.43 10.85 -1.03
N PHE A 287 -1.51 12.09 -1.54
CA PHE A 287 -2.53 13.06 -1.12
C PHE A 287 -3.94 12.60 -1.49
N GLY A 288 -4.14 12.06 -2.70
CA GLY A 288 -5.40 11.47 -3.12
C GLY A 288 -5.84 10.31 -2.23
N PHE A 289 -4.91 9.44 -1.80
CA PHE A 289 -5.22 8.32 -0.92
C PHE A 289 -5.51 8.75 0.52
N VAL A 290 -4.83 9.78 1.04
CA VAL A 290 -5.21 10.40 2.32
C VAL A 290 -6.62 10.97 2.24
N ALA A 291 -6.94 11.67 1.14
CA ALA A 291 -8.29 12.20 0.90
C ALA A 291 -9.32 11.08 0.79
N LEU A 292 -9.01 9.99 0.09
CA LEU A 292 -9.88 8.82 -0.04
C LEU A 292 -10.17 8.16 1.32
N ILE A 293 -9.17 8.00 2.18
CA ILE A 293 -9.35 7.49 3.54
C ILE A 293 -10.22 8.44 4.35
N GLY A 294 -9.92 9.73 4.36
CA GLY A 294 -10.70 10.75 5.07
C GLY A 294 -12.17 10.77 4.64
N PHE A 295 -12.42 10.71 3.33
CA PHE A 295 -13.77 10.64 2.76
C PHE A 295 -14.49 9.33 3.13
N SER A 296 -13.79 8.19 3.08
CA SER A 296 -14.36 6.90 3.47
C SER A 296 -14.75 6.87 4.94
N LEU A 297 -13.94 7.45 5.84
CA LEU A 297 -14.27 7.59 7.26
C LEU A 297 -15.50 8.50 7.47
N LEU A 298 -15.63 9.58 6.72
CA LEU A 298 -16.81 10.45 6.75
C LEU A 298 -18.09 9.72 6.32
N LEU A 299 -18.02 8.94 5.25
CA LEU A 299 -19.14 8.12 4.78
C LEU A 299 -19.47 7.00 5.76
N GLY A 300 -18.46 6.28 6.23
CA GLY A 300 -18.61 5.16 7.15
C GLY A 300 -19.25 5.54 8.49
N SER A 301 -19.03 6.77 8.96
CA SER A 301 -19.64 7.33 10.17
C SER A 301 -20.98 8.05 9.93
N SER A 302 -21.56 7.97 8.73
CA SER A 302 -22.82 8.62 8.36
C SER A 302 -23.95 7.60 8.17
N PRO A 303 -25.23 8.04 8.15
CA PRO A 303 -26.35 7.19 7.75
C PRO A 303 -26.18 6.59 6.34
N ARG A 304 -25.37 7.21 5.51
CA ARG A 304 -25.03 6.74 4.14
C ARG A 304 -23.88 5.74 4.11
N ARG A 305 -23.52 5.10 5.23
CA ARG A 305 -22.40 4.14 5.37
C ARG A 305 -22.40 3.00 4.34
N ARG A 306 -23.58 2.61 3.81
CA ARG A 306 -23.70 1.61 2.74
C ARG A 306 -22.87 1.94 1.50
N TRP A 307 -22.60 3.22 1.21
CA TRP A 307 -21.82 3.65 0.05
C TRP A 307 -20.32 3.47 0.20
N SER A 308 -19.83 3.37 1.44
CA SER A 308 -18.40 3.11 1.72
C SER A 308 -18.11 1.65 2.06
N ARG A 309 -19.12 0.79 2.01
CA ARG A 309 -19.03 -0.63 2.38
C ARG A 309 -19.54 -1.51 1.24
N SER A 310 -18.73 -2.48 0.89
CA SER A 310 -19.10 -3.52 -0.07
C SER A 310 -18.68 -4.87 0.51
N PRO A 311 -19.62 -5.80 0.78
CA PRO A 311 -19.28 -7.12 1.31
C PRO A 311 -18.27 -7.86 0.44
N VAL A 312 -18.35 -7.69 -0.88
CA VAL A 312 -17.38 -8.28 -1.82
C VAL A 312 -15.99 -7.68 -1.64
N LEU A 313 -15.88 -6.36 -1.57
CA LEU A 313 -14.59 -5.69 -1.36
C LEU A 313 -14.06 -5.90 0.06
N GLU A 314 -14.93 -5.99 1.07
CA GLU A 314 -14.54 -6.36 2.45
C GLU A 314 -13.94 -7.77 2.46
N PHE A 315 -14.55 -8.74 1.75
CA PHE A 315 -13.97 -10.08 1.60
C PHE A 315 -12.57 -10.04 0.96
N PHE A 316 -12.37 -9.29 -0.13
CA PHE A 316 -11.05 -9.11 -0.71
C PHE A 316 -10.07 -8.41 0.25
N GLY A 317 -10.55 -7.50 1.07
CA GLY A 317 -9.78 -6.85 2.12
C GLY A 317 -9.30 -7.83 3.20
N ASP A 318 -10.16 -8.77 3.60
CA ASP A 318 -9.84 -9.79 4.61
C ASP A 318 -8.73 -10.73 4.15
N ILE A 319 -8.77 -11.18 2.89
CA ILE A 319 -7.78 -12.08 2.30
C ILE A 319 -6.65 -11.34 1.58
N SER A 320 -6.62 -9.99 1.63
CA SER A 320 -5.71 -9.15 0.82
C SER A 320 -4.24 -9.50 0.98
N TYR A 321 -3.82 -9.94 2.17
CA TYR A 321 -2.42 -10.27 2.45
C TYR A 321 -1.97 -11.55 1.70
N GLY A 322 -2.68 -12.65 1.86
CA GLY A 322 -2.40 -13.88 1.11
C GLY A 322 -2.56 -13.67 -0.40
N LEU A 323 -3.61 -12.96 -0.82
CA LEU A 323 -3.86 -12.65 -2.21
C LEU A 323 -2.67 -11.84 -2.82
N TYR A 324 -2.15 -10.86 -2.09
CA TYR A 324 -0.98 -10.09 -2.50
C TYR A 324 0.28 -10.94 -2.59
N LEU A 325 0.49 -11.88 -1.67
CA LEU A 325 1.67 -12.74 -1.69
C LEU A 325 1.63 -13.78 -2.82
N TYR A 326 0.47 -14.39 -3.09
CA TYR A 326 0.41 -15.57 -3.96
C TYR A 326 0.11 -15.27 -5.43
N HIS A 327 -0.51 -14.11 -5.75
CA HIS A 327 -0.97 -13.85 -7.12
C HIS A 327 0.15 -13.90 -8.16
N LEU A 328 1.35 -13.43 -7.83
CA LEU A 328 2.45 -13.41 -8.79
C LEU A 328 3.07 -14.80 -9.00
N LEU A 329 3.05 -15.68 -7.98
CA LEU A 329 3.40 -17.10 -8.15
C LEU A 329 2.45 -17.78 -9.14
N ILE A 330 1.16 -17.53 -8.97
CA ILE A 330 0.12 -18.09 -9.84
C ILE A 330 0.23 -17.50 -11.25
N LEU A 331 0.45 -16.19 -11.36
CA LEU A 331 0.66 -15.55 -12.67
C LEU A 331 1.86 -16.12 -13.42
N ASN A 332 2.98 -16.36 -12.72
CA ASN A 332 4.17 -16.97 -13.29
C ASN A 332 3.90 -18.43 -13.71
N GLY A 333 3.13 -19.18 -12.90
CA GLY A 333 2.68 -20.54 -13.27
C GLY A 333 1.80 -20.56 -14.52
N LEU A 334 0.85 -19.62 -14.63
CA LEU A 334 0.04 -19.46 -15.85
C LEU A 334 0.88 -19.04 -17.05
N GLY A 335 1.90 -18.18 -16.86
CA GLY A 335 2.86 -17.82 -17.92
C GLY A 335 3.71 -19.00 -18.38
N TRP A 336 4.09 -19.89 -17.46
CA TRP A 336 4.79 -21.12 -17.81
C TRP A 336 3.91 -22.06 -18.65
N LEU A 337 2.63 -22.21 -18.31
CA LEU A 337 1.66 -22.98 -19.09
C LEU A 337 1.47 -22.38 -20.49
N ASP A 338 1.43 -21.05 -20.60
CA ASP A 338 1.32 -20.35 -21.88
C ASP A 338 2.56 -20.57 -22.77
N TYR A 339 3.76 -20.49 -22.18
CA TYR A 339 5.00 -20.77 -22.87
C TYR A 339 5.04 -22.19 -23.45
N HIS A 340 4.39 -23.18 -22.79
CA HIS A 340 4.25 -24.55 -23.30
C HIS A 340 3.05 -24.74 -24.23
N GLY A 341 2.44 -23.63 -24.69
CA GLY A 341 1.40 -23.65 -25.71
C GLY A 341 -0.01 -23.99 -25.19
N PHE A 342 -0.24 -24.04 -23.88
CA PHE A 342 -1.55 -24.40 -23.34
C PHE A 342 -2.64 -23.43 -23.82
N PHE A 343 -2.43 -22.12 -23.75
CA PHE A 343 -3.40 -21.13 -24.20
C PHE A 343 -3.35 -20.92 -25.73
N ALA A 344 -2.18 -21.07 -26.35
CA ALA A 344 -2.03 -20.94 -27.81
C ALA A 344 -2.87 -21.98 -28.56
N ASN A 345 -2.94 -23.20 -28.05
CA ASN A 345 -3.73 -24.29 -28.63
C ASN A 345 -5.24 -24.06 -28.57
N LEU A 346 -5.71 -23.12 -27.72
CA LEU A 346 -7.14 -22.80 -27.60
C LEU A 346 -7.63 -21.79 -28.64
N HIS A 347 -6.73 -21.22 -29.46
CA HIS A 347 -7.05 -20.30 -30.59
C HIS A 347 -7.94 -19.10 -30.22
N PHE A 348 -7.91 -18.63 -28.96
CA PHE A 348 -8.66 -17.46 -28.56
C PHE A 348 -8.04 -16.16 -29.13
N PRO A 349 -8.87 -15.15 -29.49
CA PRO A 349 -8.36 -13.81 -29.71
C PRO A 349 -7.53 -13.32 -28.51
N LEU A 350 -6.35 -12.74 -28.77
CA LEU A 350 -5.37 -12.36 -27.75
C LEU A 350 -5.98 -11.61 -26.56
N PHE A 351 -6.87 -10.63 -26.84
CA PHE A 351 -7.52 -9.85 -25.79
C PHE A 351 -8.50 -10.68 -24.94
N LEU A 352 -9.21 -11.65 -25.53
CA LEU A 352 -10.06 -12.58 -24.77
C LEU A 352 -9.19 -13.51 -23.92
N GLY A 353 -8.05 -13.96 -24.44
CA GLY A 353 -7.06 -14.75 -23.70
C GLY A 353 -6.59 -14.05 -22.43
N LEU A 354 -6.37 -12.72 -22.48
CA LEU A 354 -6.01 -11.94 -21.27
C LEU A 354 -7.11 -11.96 -20.21
N TRP A 355 -8.38 -11.89 -20.59
CA TRP A 355 -9.51 -11.96 -19.65
C TRP A 355 -9.68 -13.35 -19.05
N ILE A 356 -9.50 -14.40 -19.83
CA ILE A 356 -9.51 -15.78 -19.35
C ILE A 356 -8.36 -15.98 -18.35
N ARG A 357 -7.15 -15.54 -18.70
CA ARG A 357 -5.97 -15.58 -17.82
C ARG A 357 -6.21 -14.80 -16.54
N PHE A 358 -6.83 -13.62 -16.60
CA PHE A 358 -7.20 -12.83 -15.42
C PHE A 358 -8.22 -13.56 -14.54
N GLY A 359 -9.25 -14.17 -15.13
CA GLY A 359 -10.24 -14.97 -14.39
C GLY A 359 -9.60 -16.16 -13.65
N LEU A 360 -8.68 -16.88 -14.31
CA LEU A 360 -7.91 -17.96 -13.70
C LEU A 360 -6.98 -17.45 -12.59
N LEU A 361 -6.24 -16.36 -12.86
CA LEU A 361 -5.39 -15.70 -11.87
C LEU A 361 -6.19 -15.32 -10.62
N LEU A 362 -7.33 -14.64 -10.80
CA LEU A 362 -8.17 -14.20 -9.70
C LEU A 362 -8.73 -15.40 -8.92
N GLY A 363 -9.32 -16.38 -9.61
CA GLY A 363 -9.92 -17.55 -8.96
C GLY A 363 -8.91 -18.39 -8.18
N LEU A 364 -7.77 -18.70 -8.79
CA LEU A 364 -6.72 -19.49 -8.13
C LEU A 364 -6.05 -18.71 -6.98
N SER A 365 -5.85 -17.40 -7.14
CA SER A 365 -5.27 -16.57 -6.08
C SER A 365 -6.21 -16.41 -4.88
N VAL A 366 -7.52 -16.27 -5.14
CA VAL A 366 -8.55 -16.23 -4.08
C VAL A 366 -8.58 -17.58 -3.36
N LEU A 367 -8.58 -18.69 -4.08
CA LEU A 367 -8.57 -20.04 -3.50
C LEU A 367 -7.32 -20.24 -2.62
N ALA A 368 -6.14 -19.92 -3.13
CA ALA A 368 -4.88 -20.04 -2.38
C ALA A 368 -4.88 -19.16 -1.12
N ALA A 369 -5.30 -17.89 -1.24
CA ALA A 369 -5.37 -16.96 -0.12
C ALA A 369 -6.42 -17.39 0.92
N TYR A 370 -7.56 -17.89 0.50
CA TYR A 370 -8.61 -18.40 1.39
C TYR A 370 -8.14 -19.64 2.16
N LEU A 371 -7.55 -20.62 1.46
CA LEU A 371 -7.02 -21.83 2.09
C LEU A 371 -5.89 -21.51 3.07
N SER A 372 -4.93 -20.67 2.67
CA SER A 372 -3.87 -20.19 3.57
C SER A 372 -4.45 -19.46 4.78
N GLY A 373 -5.38 -18.54 4.56
CA GLY A 373 -6.05 -17.81 5.64
C GLY A 373 -6.72 -18.75 6.65
N ARG A 374 -7.48 -19.74 6.16
CA ARG A 374 -8.26 -20.65 7.00
C ARG A 374 -7.41 -21.71 7.73
N TYR A 375 -6.44 -22.29 7.04
CA TYR A 375 -5.72 -23.47 7.57
C TYR A 375 -4.34 -23.15 8.13
N LEU A 376 -3.73 -22.02 7.76
CA LEU A 376 -2.41 -21.61 8.23
C LEU A 376 -2.48 -20.36 9.10
N GLU A 377 -3.04 -19.25 8.57
CA GLU A 377 -2.94 -17.95 9.23
C GLU A 377 -3.87 -17.84 10.46
N GLN A 378 -5.16 -18.20 10.32
CA GLN A 378 -6.11 -18.09 11.43
C GLN A 378 -5.75 -18.98 12.63
N PRO A 379 -5.39 -20.28 12.48
CA PRO A 379 -5.00 -21.10 13.62
C PRO A 379 -3.81 -20.54 14.38
N ILE A 380 -2.80 -20.02 13.66
CA ILE A 380 -1.64 -19.39 14.28
C ILE A 380 -2.01 -18.06 14.93
N LEU A 381 -2.87 -17.28 14.31
CA LEU A 381 -3.32 -16.00 14.85
C LEU A 381 -4.12 -16.16 16.17
N HIS A 382 -4.84 -17.27 16.36
CA HIS A 382 -5.53 -17.55 17.63
C HIS A 382 -4.56 -17.74 18.82
N LEU A 383 -3.28 -18.03 18.56
CA LEU A 383 -2.27 -18.10 19.62
C LEU A 383 -1.99 -16.72 20.26
N LYS A 384 -2.38 -15.61 19.60
CA LYS A 384 -2.23 -14.25 20.14
C LYS A 384 -2.84 -14.10 21.54
N ASP A 385 -4.00 -14.75 21.79
CA ASP A 385 -4.74 -14.60 23.03
C ASP A 385 -4.07 -15.34 24.20
N ARG A 386 -3.12 -16.23 23.92
CA ARG A 386 -2.29 -16.91 24.92
C ARG A 386 -1.06 -16.09 25.31
N TRP A 387 -0.61 -15.16 24.46
CA TRP A 387 0.67 -14.47 24.63
C TRP A 387 0.53 -12.95 24.81
N THR A 388 -0.66 -12.39 24.62
CA THR A 388 -0.98 -10.95 24.73
C THR A 388 -2.28 -10.73 25.50
#